data_68e164160044954563600faaf99d3fa2
#
_entry.id   68e164160044954563600faaf99d3fa2
#
_cell.length_a   1.000
_cell.length_b   1.000
_cell.length_c   1.000
_cell.angle_alpha   90.00
_cell.angle_beta   90.00
_cell.angle_gamma   90.00
#
_symmetry.space_group_name_H-M   'P 1'
#
loop_
_entity.id
_entity.type
_entity.pdbx_description
1 polymer ?
#
loop_
_entity_poly.entity_id
_entity_poly.type
_entity_poly.pdbx_seq_one_letter_code
_entity_poly.pdbx_strand_id
1 'polypeptide(L)'
;MKEIIFALPPSTENTAELYDYYKKSNCKIKIYDYPSFKTAGKKRQLREFEIEDLLFRKPIEISDEKTLGYYANKVVLITGGGGSIGSELCRQLAKMSPKQIIILDIYENGVYDVQQELKFKYGNKLDLEVEIASITDKDAMSVVFEKYHPDIVINAAAHKHVPLMEHNCVEAIKNNVFGTENVLELCEEYGVDRFMMVSTDKAVNPTNVMGATKRMCEMIAQSYATRGKVKCSCTRFGNVLGSAGSVIPLFKRQIAAGGPVTLTDKRIIRYFMTIPEASQLVLQSGAIAKNGEIFVLDMGQPIKIYDLAKNMIKLSAAQNIEIIETGLRPGEKLYEELLVRTDELDTTENDLIFVEKEKPISYDEVE
;
A
#
# COMPACT_ATOMS: atom_id res chain seq x y z
N MET A 1 -26.84 -8.30 -26.02
CA MET A 1 -25.42 -7.94 -25.90
C MET A 1 -24.62 -9.25 -25.91
N LYS A 2 -23.57 -9.37 -26.72
CA LYS A 2 -22.75 -10.60 -26.75
C LYS A 2 -21.75 -10.54 -25.59
N GLU A 3 -21.50 -11.68 -24.95
CA GLU A 3 -20.57 -11.79 -23.82
C GLU A 3 -19.42 -12.72 -24.20
N ILE A 4 -18.22 -12.41 -23.68
CA ILE A 4 -17.04 -13.26 -23.77
C ILE A 4 -16.69 -13.67 -22.32
N ILE A 5 -16.54 -14.95 -22.10
CA ILE A 5 -16.20 -15.49 -20.76
C ILE A 5 -14.76 -15.98 -20.78
N PHE A 6 -13.91 -15.34 -19.97
CA PHE A 6 -12.55 -15.81 -19.69
C PHE A 6 -12.62 -16.91 -18.62
N ALA A 7 -12.39 -18.14 -19.03
CA ALA A 7 -12.36 -19.31 -18.15
C ALA A 7 -10.93 -19.82 -17.89
N LEU A 8 -9.91 -19.05 -18.29
CA LEU A 8 -8.51 -19.39 -18.12
C LEU A 8 -8.00 -18.88 -16.77
N PRO A 9 -7.08 -19.62 -16.09
CA PRO A 9 -6.40 -19.10 -14.92
C PRO A 9 -5.68 -17.79 -15.23
N PRO A 10 -5.61 -16.82 -14.30
CA PRO A 10 -4.89 -15.55 -14.50
C PRO A 10 -3.41 -15.73 -14.87
N SER A 11 -2.81 -16.85 -14.48
CA SER A 11 -1.42 -17.21 -14.76
C SER A 11 -1.22 -18.00 -16.05
N THR A 12 -2.25 -18.16 -16.89
CA THR A 12 -2.07 -18.81 -18.18
C THR A 12 -1.25 -17.90 -19.08
N GLU A 13 -0.21 -18.43 -19.70
CA GLU A 13 0.55 -17.72 -20.73
C GLU A 13 -0.41 -17.12 -21.77
N ASN A 14 -0.14 -15.90 -22.21
CA ASN A 14 -0.94 -15.17 -23.19
C ASN A 14 -2.35 -14.68 -22.72
N THR A 15 -2.70 -14.75 -21.43
CA THR A 15 -4.02 -14.24 -20.98
C THR A 15 -4.17 -12.74 -21.27
N ALA A 16 -3.10 -11.95 -21.09
CA ALA A 16 -3.07 -10.53 -21.43
C ALA A 16 -3.25 -10.29 -22.93
N GLU A 17 -2.60 -11.06 -23.79
CA GLU A 17 -2.73 -10.97 -25.26
C GLU A 17 -4.15 -11.35 -25.73
N LEU A 18 -4.71 -12.41 -25.14
CA LEU A 18 -6.10 -12.82 -25.41
C LEU A 18 -7.09 -11.72 -24.97
N TYR A 19 -6.88 -11.12 -23.81
CA TYR A 19 -7.69 -9.99 -23.37
C TYR A 19 -7.56 -8.83 -24.35
N ASP A 20 -6.34 -8.46 -24.76
CA ASP A 20 -6.08 -7.40 -25.73
C ASP A 20 -6.70 -7.67 -27.12
N TYR A 21 -6.74 -8.93 -27.53
CA TYR A 21 -7.42 -9.35 -28.75
C TYR A 21 -8.94 -9.19 -28.64
N TYR A 22 -9.55 -9.74 -27.58
CA TYR A 22 -10.99 -9.75 -27.42
C TYR A 22 -11.57 -8.42 -26.94
N LYS A 23 -10.79 -7.56 -26.28
CA LYS A 23 -11.23 -6.22 -25.90
C LYS A 23 -11.56 -5.32 -27.10
N LYS A 24 -11.10 -5.68 -28.31
CA LYS A 24 -11.45 -5.00 -29.55
C LYS A 24 -12.88 -5.33 -30.04
N SER A 25 -13.49 -6.38 -29.50
CA SER A 25 -14.87 -6.75 -29.79
C SER A 25 -15.86 -5.88 -29.01
N ASN A 26 -17.08 -5.71 -29.52
CA ASN A 26 -18.16 -5.02 -28.78
C ASN A 26 -18.90 -5.95 -27.81
N CYS A 27 -18.17 -6.86 -27.16
CA CYS A 27 -18.71 -7.84 -26.23
C CYS A 27 -18.38 -7.44 -24.79
N LYS A 28 -19.29 -7.74 -23.85
CA LYS A 28 -19.01 -7.64 -22.42
C LYS A 28 -18.08 -8.78 -22.03
N ILE A 29 -16.98 -8.45 -21.33
CA ILE A 29 -16.02 -9.46 -20.86
C ILE A 29 -16.35 -9.82 -19.41
N LYS A 30 -16.48 -11.11 -19.13
CA LYS A 30 -16.67 -11.68 -17.80
C LYS A 30 -15.58 -12.69 -17.50
N ILE A 31 -15.26 -12.88 -16.23
CA ILE A 31 -14.36 -13.93 -15.76
C ILE A 31 -15.16 -15.04 -15.09
N TYR A 32 -14.82 -16.27 -15.43
CA TYR A 32 -15.25 -17.43 -14.68
C TYR A 32 -14.15 -17.74 -13.65
N ASP A 33 -14.44 -17.41 -12.39
CA ASP A 33 -13.45 -17.53 -11.32
C ASP A 33 -12.87 -18.94 -11.23
N TYR A 34 -11.58 -19.02 -11.39
CA TYR A 34 -10.83 -20.22 -11.06
C TYR A 34 -10.73 -20.32 -9.54
N PRO A 35 -10.76 -21.52 -8.96
CA PRO A 35 -10.51 -21.67 -7.55
C PRO A 35 -9.10 -21.15 -7.24
N SER A 36 -9.02 -19.92 -6.75
CA SER A 36 -7.87 -19.44 -6.01
C SER A 36 -7.96 -20.00 -4.59
N PHE A 37 -6.85 -20.08 -3.87
CA PHE A 37 -6.88 -20.51 -2.46
C PHE A 37 -7.83 -19.67 -1.59
N LYS A 38 -8.13 -18.42 -1.99
CA LYS A 38 -9.18 -17.57 -1.36
C LYS A 38 -10.59 -18.14 -1.51
N THR A 39 -10.82 -19.01 -2.48
CA THR A 39 -12.12 -19.62 -2.78
C THR A 39 -12.14 -21.12 -2.55
N ALA A 40 -11.14 -21.68 -1.86
CA ALA A 40 -11.14 -23.09 -1.48
C ALA A 40 -12.45 -23.43 -0.78
N GLY A 41 -13.27 -24.27 -1.42
CA GLY A 41 -14.60 -24.65 -0.94
C GLY A 41 -15.79 -23.79 -1.43
N LYS A 42 -15.57 -22.67 -2.16
CA LYS A 42 -16.66 -21.91 -2.79
C LYS A 42 -16.90 -22.40 -4.22
N LYS A 43 -18.17 -22.44 -4.62
CA LYS A 43 -18.55 -22.74 -6.02
C LYS A 43 -17.99 -21.65 -6.94
N ARG A 44 -17.48 -22.04 -8.09
CA ARG A 44 -17.04 -21.11 -9.16
C ARG A 44 -18.21 -20.20 -9.53
N GLN A 45 -17.95 -18.91 -9.63
CA GLN A 45 -18.95 -17.91 -9.99
C GLN A 45 -18.52 -17.15 -11.23
N LEU A 46 -19.50 -16.84 -12.06
CA LEU A 46 -19.31 -15.90 -13.16
C LEU A 46 -19.37 -14.48 -12.58
N ARG A 47 -18.28 -13.74 -12.68
CA ARG A 47 -18.23 -12.34 -12.24
C ARG A 47 -17.83 -11.40 -13.39
N GLU A 48 -18.07 -10.14 -13.18
CA GLU A 48 -17.55 -9.11 -14.08
C GLU A 48 -16.03 -9.02 -13.99
N PHE A 49 -15.41 -8.56 -15.06
CA PHE A 49 -13.98 -8.30 -15.09
C PHE A 49 -13.69 -7.06 -14.23
N GLU A 50 -12.84 -7.22 -13.24
CA GLU A 50 -12.41 -6.15 -12.34
C GLU A 50 -11.10 -5.53 -12.81
N ILE A 51 -10.76 -4.36 -12.29
CA ILE A 51 -9.55 -3.65 -12.69
C ILE A 51 -8.28 -4.39 -12.24
N GLU A 52 -8.37 -5.11 -11.16
CA GLU A 52 -7.30 -5.95 -10.61
C GLU A 52 -6.91 -7.08 -11.57
N ASP A 53 -7.87 -7.57 -12.35
CA ASP A 53 -7.64 -8.59 -13.36
C ASP A 53 -6.73 -8.09 -14.50
N LEU A 54 -6.61 -6.76 -14.69
CA LEU A 54 -5.71 -6.15 -15.67
C LEU A 54 -4.21 -6.33 -15.32
N LEU A 55 -3.89 -6.72 -14.12
CA LEU A 55 -2.51 -7.04 -13.75
C LEU A 55 -2.07 -8.40 -14.30
N PHE A 56 -3.00 -9.28 -14.67
CA PHE A 56 -2.79 -10.61 -15.27
C PHE A 56 -1.76 -11.46 -14.49
N ARG A 57 -1.69 -11.30 -13.18
CA ARG A 57 -0.78 -12.07 -12.33
C ARG A 57 -1.53 -12.72 -11.17
N LYS A 58 -0.95 -13.78 -10.63
CA LYS A 58 -1.53 -14.44 -9.45
C LYS A 58 -1.40 -13.52 -8.24
N PRO A 59 -2.45 -13.45 -7.40
CA PRO A 59 -2.30 -12.85 -6.09
C PRO A 59 -1.17 -13.56 -5.32
N ILE A 60 -0.33 -12.77 -4.68
CA ILE A 60 0.72 -13.28 -3.80
C ILE A 60 0.04 -13.74 -2.50
N GLU A 61 0.43 -14.89 -1.97
CA GLU A 61 -0.04 -15.38 -0.67
C GLU A 61 1.16 -15.64 0.25
N ILE A 62 1.11 -15.10 1.47
CA ILE A 62 2.12 -15.48 2.49
C ILE A 62 1.82 -16.92 2.90
N SER A 63 2.69 -17.81 2.49
CA SER A 63 2.69 -19.20 2.92
C SER A 63 3.95 -19.54 3.72
N ASP A 64 4.81 -18.54 3.94
CA ASP A 64 6.09 -18.75 4.60
C ASP A 64 5.91 -18.74 6.12
N GLU A 65 6.30 -19.85 6.76
CA GLU A 65 6.20 -20.07 8.20
C GLU A 65 7.01 -19.05 9.01
N LYS A 66 8.08 -18.50 8.45
CA LYS A 66 8.93 -17.49 9.07
C LYS A 66 8.16 -16.19 9.30
N THR A 67 7.48 -15.69 8.27
CA THR A 67 6.64 -14.48 8.39
C THR A 67 5.45 -14.72 9.32
N LEU A 68 4.76 -15.85 9.20
CA LEU A 68 3.65 -16.19 10.09
C LEU A 68 4.09 -16.27 11.56
N GLY A 69 5.23 -16.93 11.83
CA GLY A 69 5.79 -17.08 13.16
C GLY A 69 6.32 -15.77 13.75
N TYR A 70 6.76 -14.84 12.92
CA TYR A 70 7.30 -13.56 13.37
C TYR A 70 6.25 -12.70 14.09
N TYR A 71 5.02 -12.67 13.60
CA TYR A 71 3.92 -11.89 14.19
C TYR A 71 3.12 -12.66 15.23
N ALA A 72 3.31 -13.97 15.33
CA ALA A 72 2.59 -14.80 16.31
C ALA A 72 2.92 -14.37 17.75
N ASN A 73 1.90 -14.27 18.59
CA ASN A 73 1.98 -13.86 19.99
C ASN A 73 2.57 -12.45 20.23
N LYS A 74 2.61 -11.58 19.22
CA LYS A 74 3.07 -10.19 19.31
C LYS A 74 1.91 -9.22 19.49
N VAL A 75 2.16 -8.15 20.24
CA VAL A 75 1.30 -6.96 20.31
C VAL A 75 1.71 -6.02 19.17
N VAL A 76 0.81 -5.79 18.22
CA VAL A 76 1.11 -5.01 17.01
C VAL A 76 0.24 -3.76 16.96
N LEU A 77 0.88 -2.58 16.97
CA LEU A 77 0.24 -1.29 16.76
C LEU A 77 0.36 -0.87 15.30
N ILE A 78 -0.77 -0.55 14.66
CA ILE A 78 -0.82 -0.05 13.29
C ILE A 78 -1.34 1.38 13.30
N THR A 79 -0.49 2.37 12.97
CA THR A 79 -0.93 3.75 12.75
C THR A 79 -1.43 3.92 11.33
N GLY A 80 -2.43 4.77 11.11
CA GLY A 80 -3.09 4.87 9.82
C GLY A 80 -3.91 3.62 9.47
N GLY A 81 -4.39 2.90 10.50
CA GLY A 81 -5.06 1.61 10.37
C GLY A 81 -6.44 1.66 9.71
N GLY A 82 -7.09 2.83 9.63
CA GLY A 82 -8.31 3.07 8.86
C GLY A 82 -8.08 3.34 7.38
N GLY A 83 -6.82 3.54 6.95
CA GLY A 83 -6.44 3.74 5.56
C GLY A 83 -6.43 2.44 4.74
N SER A 84 -6.26 2.58 3.41
CA SER A 84 -6.30 1.43 2.48
C SER A 84 -5.23 0.36 2.77
N ILE A 85 -3.99 0.78 3.07
CA ILE A 85 -2.90 -0.14 3.41
C ILE A 85 -3.04 -0.61 4.85
N GLY A 86 -3.23 0.32 5.81
CA GLY A 86 -3.34 -0.03 7.23
C GLY A 86 -4.46 -1.03 7.54
N SER A 87 -5.63 -0.84 6.93
CA SER A 87 -6.75 -1.78 7.08
C SER A 87 -6.44 -3.17 6.56
N GLU A 88 -5.75 -3.27 5.43
CA GLU A 88 -5.36 -4.57 4.89
C GLU A 88 -4.25 -5.22 5.71
N LEU A 89 -3.30 -4.45 6.24
CA LEU A 89 -2.32 -4.95 7.21
C LEU A 89 -3.01 -5.58 8.41
N CYS A 90 -4.04 -4.91 8.97
CA CYS A 90 -4.85 -5.48 10.06
C CYS A 90 -5.52 -6.80 9.67
N ARG A 91 -6.11 -6.88 8.46
CA ARG A 91 -6.76 -8.11 7.95
C ARG A 91 -5.78 -9.27 7.81
N GLN A 92 -4.57 -8.99 7.37
CA GLN A 92 -3.55 -10.02 7.18
C GLN A 92 -2.93 -10.46 8.50
N LEU A 93 -2.59 -9.52 9.38
CA LEU A 93 -2.10 -9.83 10.73
C LEU A 93 -3.08 -10.66 11.53
N ALA A 94 -4.39 -10.41 11.41
CA ALA A 94 -5.42 -11.20 12.07
C ALA A 94 -5.38 -12.70 11.73
N LYS A 95 -4.70 -13.10 10.63
CA LYS A 95 -4.49 -14.50 10.24
C LYS A 95 -3.23 -15.12 10.83
N MET A 96 -2.35 -14.29 11.42
CA MET A 96 -1.02 -14.69 11.89
C MET A 96 -0.98 -14.97 13.40
N SER A 97 -2.14 -15.08 14.04
CA SER A 97 -2.27 -15.34 15.48
C SER A 97 -1.48 -14.34 16.37
N PRO A 98 -1.62 -13.02 16.17
CA PRO A 98 -1.00 -12.04 17.04
C PRO A 98 -1.58 -12.17 18.46
N LYS A 99 -0.85 -11.69 19.46
CA LYS A 99 -1.37 -11.58 20.82
C LYS A 99 -2.48 -10.53 20.87
N GLN A 100 -2.25 -9.37 20.24
CA GLN A 100 -3.20 -8.27 20.17
C GLN A 100 -2.90 -7.40 18.94
N ILE A 101 -3.93 -6.84 18.32
CA ILE A 101 -3.84 -5.81 17.29
C ILE A 101 -4.43 -4.51 17.82
N ILE A 102 -3.68 -3.42 17.76
CA ILE A 102 -4.16 -2.07 18.04
C ILE A 102 -4.24 -1.30 16.73
N ILE A 103 -5.44 -0.86 16.37
CA ILE A 103 -5.69 -0.03 15.18
C ILE A 103 -5.75 1.43 15.64
N LEU A 104 -4.83 2.27 15.17
CA LEU A 104 -4.82 3.69 15.49
C LEU A 104 -4.98 4.54 14.22
N ASP A 105 -5.90 5.47 14.24
CA ASP A 105 -6.13 6.45 13.17
C ASP A 105 -6.89 7.67 13.70
N ILE A 106 -6.83 8.77 12.99
CA ILE A 106 -7.71 9.94 13.18
C ILE A 106 -9.06 9.76 12.48
N TYR A 107 -9.16 8.85 11.50
CA TYR A 107 -10.34 8.60 10.68
C TYR A 107 -11.23 7.52 11.31
N GLU A 108 -12.09 7.93 12.24
CA GLU A 108 -12.92 7.04 13.06
C GLU A 108 -13.79 6.07 12.20
N ASN A 109 -14.41 6.57 11.10
CA ASN A 109 -15.27 5.70 10.29
C ASN A 109 -14.50 4.56 9.63
N GLY A 110 -13.31 4.84 9.10
CA GLY A 110 -12.47 3.80 8.50
C GLY A 110 -12.03 2.74 9.51
N VAL A 111 -11.69 3.16 10.72
CA VAL A 111 -11.31 2.25 11.80
C VAL A 111 -12.50 1.42 12.27
N TYR A 112 -13.67 2.05 12.42
CA TYR A 112 -14.90 1.38 12.81
C TYR A 112 -15.26 0.26 11.83
N ASP A 113 -15.22 0.54 10.52
CA ASP A 113 -15.51 -0.46 9.48
C ASP A 113 -14.57 -1.67 9.57
N VAL A 114 -13.28 -1.44 9.73
CA VAL A 114 -12.27 -2.51 9.89
C VAL A 114 -12.52 -3.30 11.19
N GLN A 115 -12.80 -2.61 12.29
CA GLN A 115 -13.10 -3.26 13.56
C GLN A 115 -14.33 -4.17 13.45
N GLN A 116 -15.43 -3.68 12.86
CA GLN A 116 -16.65 -4.49 12.70
C GLN A 116 -16.40 -5.70 11.80
N GLU A 117 -15.68 -5.54 10.70
CA GLU A 117 -15.29 -6.64 9.81
C GLU A 117 -14.50 -7.73 10.55
N LEU A 118 -13.46 -7.34 11.29
CA LEU A 118 -12.58 -8.26 11.99
C LEU A 118 -13.30 -8.92 13.18
N LYS A 119 -14.09 -8.17 13.95
CA LYS A 119 -14.92 -8.73 15.04
C LYS A 119 -15.95 -9.71 14.52
N PHE A 120 -16.61 -9.42 13.40
CA PHE A 120 -17.56 -10.35 12.78
C PHE A 120 -16.89 -11.65 12.35
N LYS A 121 -15.67 -11.56 11.80
CA LYS A 121 -14.96 -12.71 11.25
C LYS A 121 -14.30 -13.59 12.31
N TYR A 122 -13.69 -12.98 13.32
CA TYR A 122 -12.86 -13.69 14.30
C TYR A 122 -13.48 -13.77 15.69
N GLY A 123 -14.47 -12.92 15.99
CA GLY A 123 -15.10 -12.87 17.31
C GLY A 123 -14.07 -12.67 18.43
N ASN A 124 -14.23 -13.41 19.51
CA ASN A 124 -13.35 -13.37 20.67
C ASN A 124 -11.99 -14.09 20.48
N LYS A 125 -11.71 -14.61 19.26
CA LYS A 125 -10.44 -15.27 18.96
C LYS A 125 -9.33 -14.26 18.61
N LEU A 126 -9.70 -13.03 18.33
CA LEU A 126 -8.77 -11.93 18.02
C LEU A 126 -8.95 -10.85 19.08
N ASP A 127 -7.88 -10.59 19.83
CA ASP A 127 -7.80 -9.41 20.69
C ASP A 127 -7.53 -8.19 19.82
N LEU A 128 -8.55 -7.33 19.67
CA LEU A 128 -8.55 -6.20 18.74
C LEU A 128 -9.04 -4.95 19.45
N GLU A 129 -8.15 -3.98 19.56
CA GLU A 129 -8.46 -2.67 20.14
C GLU A 129 -8.34 -1.55 19.10
N VAL A 130 -9.02 -0.46 19.36
CA VAL A 130 -9.08 0.72 18.50
C VAL A 130 -8.82 1.97 19.31
N GLU A 131 -7.89 2.80 18.81
CA GLU A 131 -7.58 4.09 19.40
C GLU A 131 -7.73 5.20 18.33
N ILE A 132 -8.45 6.24 18.70
CA ILE A 132 -8.63 7.42 17.84
C ILE A 132 -7.67 8.49 18.32
N ALA A 133 -6.54 8.62 17.62
CA ALA A 133 -5.48 9.57 17.94
C ALA A 133 -4.69 9.97 16.70
N SER A 134 -4.03 11.12 16.77
CA SER A 134 -3.10 11.59 15.75
C SER A 134 -1.66 11.25 16.15
N ILE A 135 -0.84 10.76 15.21
CA ILE A 135 0.60 10.59 15.44
C ILE A 135 1.32 11.92 15.71
N THR A 136 0.69 13.07 15.44
CA THR A 136 1.24 14.40 15.76
C THR A 136 0.97 14.81 17.20
N ASP A 137 0.11 14.10 17.92
CA ASP A 137 -0.19 14.32 19.33
C ASP A 137 0.61 13.30 20.17
N LYS A 138 1.81 13.72 20.59
CA LYS A 138 2.74 12.86 21.33
C LYS A 138 2.17 12.41 22.67
N ASP A 139 1.41 13.28 23.35
CA ASP A 139 0.85 12.96 24.67
C ASP A 139 -0.23 11.87 24.54
N ALA A 140 -1.14 12.02 23.57
CA ALA A 140 -2.15 11.01 23.27
C ALA A 140 -1.51 9.67 22.84
N MET A 141 -0.46 9.73 22.02
CA MET A 141 0.31 8.54 21.61
C MET A 141 1.01 7.87 22.80
N SER A 142 1.59 8.65 23.72
CA SER A 142 2.25 8.12 24.92
C SER A 142 1.29 7.29 25.78
N VAL A 143 0.05 7.75 25.96
CA VAL A 143 -1.01 6.98 26.66
C VAL A 143 -1.29 5.64 25.99
N VAL A 144 -1.29 5.60 24.65
CA VAL A 144 -1.48 4.36 23.88
C VAL A 144 -0.31 3.41 24.09
N PHE A 145 0.93 3.90 24.02
CA PHE A 145 2.13 3.08 24.23
C PHE A 145 2.22 2.53 25.66
N GLU A 146 1.91 3.36 26.66
CA GLU A 146 1.86 2.96 28.07
C GLU A 146 0.80 1.88 28.33
N LYS A 147 -0.37 2.01 27.69
CA LYS A 147 -1.49 1.07 27.86
C LYS A 147 -1.23 -0.29 27.24
N TYR A 148 -0.63 -0.33 26.05
CA TYR A 148 -0.56 -1.55 25.26
C TYR A 148 0.81 -2.20 25.16
N HIS A 149 1.90 -1.47 25.42
CA HIS A 149 3.28 -1.93 25.29
C HIS A 149 3.51 -2.72 23.99
N PRO A 150 3.38 -2.09 22.81
CA PRO A 150 3.50 -2.80 21.55
C PRO A 150 4.90 -3.39 21.35
N ASP A 151 4.97 -4.65 20.88
CA ASP A 151 6.22 -5.27 20.45
C ASP A 151 6.64 -4.75 19.07
N ILE A 152 5.65 -4.51 18.20
CA ILE A 152 5.86 -4.09 16.82
C ILE A 152 4.96 -2.89 16.51
N VAL A 153 5.53 -1.87 15.88
CA VAL A 153 4.79 -0.71 15.36
C VAL A 153 4.91 -0.65 13.84
N ILE A 154 3.77 -0.60 13.16
CA ILE A 154 3.71 -0.42 11.70
C ILE A 154 3.12 0.96 11.42
N ASN A 155 3.97 1.89 10.97
CA ASN A 155 3.58 3.26 10.66
C ASN A 155 3.11 3.38 9.20
N ALA A 156 1.78 3.32 9.00
CA ALA A 156 1.13 3.57 7.71
C ALA A 156 0.38 4.93 7.67
N ALA A 157 0.43 5.70 8.75
CA ALA A 157 -0.15 7.04 8.81
C ALA A 157 0.69 8.02 8.00
N ALA A 158 0.08 8.65 6.99
CA ALA A 158 0.72 9.71 6.19
C ALA A 158 -0.29 10.47 5.34
N HIS A 159 -0.01 11.74 5.09
CA HIS A 159 -0.60 12.50 4.00
C HIS A 159 0.09 12.14 2.69
N LYS A 160 -0.66 11.59 1.71
CA LYS A 160 -0.10 11.00 0.48
C LYS A 160 -0.42 11.72 -0.82
N HIS A 161 -1.36 12.69 -0.80
CA HIS A 161 -1.81 13.35 -2.02
C HIS A 161 -0.86 14.47 -2.43
N VAL A 162 -0.03 14.22 -3.45
CA VAL A 162 0.99 15.18 -3.94
C VAL A 162 0.39 16.56 -4.17
N PRO A 163 -0.67 16.77 -4.98
CA PRO A 163 -1.16 18.13 -5.24
C PRO A 163 -1.71 18.84 -3.99
N LEU A 164 -2.25 18.10 -3.03
CA LEU A 164 -2.73 18.71 -1.79
C LEU A 164 -1.56 19.13 -0.90
N MET A 165 -0.50 18.34 -0.85
CA MET A 165 0.66 18.62 -0.02
C MET A 165 1.53 19.75 -0.58
N GLU A 166 1.54 19.98 -1.88
CA GLU A 166 2.15 21.17 -2.49
C GLU A 166 1.51 22.48 -1.97
N HIS A 167 0.21 22.46 -1.69
CA HIS A 167 -0.51 23.62 -1.12
C HIS A 167 -0.50 23.63 0.41
N ASN A 168 -0.19 22.52 1.06
CA ASN A 168 -0.24 22.35 2.52
C ASN A 168 1.10 21.79 3.05
N CYS A 169 2.20 22.45 2.70
CA CYS A 169 3.56 21.98 3.03
C CYS A 169 3.77 21.80 4.54
N VAL A 170 3.32 22.74 5.34
CA VAL A 170 3.45 22.71 6.81
C VAL A 170 2.73 21.49 7.39
N GLU A 171 1.53 21.19 6.92
CA GLU A 171 0.76 20.04 7.38
C GLU A 171 1.42 18.72 6.94
N ALA A 172 1.98 18.69 5.71
CA ALA A 172 2.75 17.54 5.24
C ALA A 172 3.96 17.25 6.14
N ILE A 173 4.73 18.29 6.51
CA ILE A 173 5.89 18.15 7.40
C ILE A 173 5.43 17.73 8.79
N LYS A 174 4.45 18.44 9.36
CA LYS A 174 3.92 18.15 10.70
C LYS A 174 3.45 16.70 10.82
N ASN A 175 2.61 16.25 9.90
CA ASN A 175 2.03 14.92 9.98
C ASN A 175 3.05 13.84 9.59
N ASN A 176 3.72 13.98 8.45
CA ASN A 176 4.59 12.91 7.96
C ASN A 176 5.91 12.87 8.74
N VAL A 177 6.61 13.99 8.88
CA VAL A 177 7.96 14.04 9.48
C VAL A 177 7.85 13.98 10.99
N PHE A 178 7.31 15.01 11.64
CA PHE A 178 7.23 15.06 13.11
C PHE A 178 6.32 13.99 13.70
N GLY A 179 5.23 13.62 12.99
CA GLY A 179 4.41 12.49 13.42
C GLY A 179 5.17 11.16 13.40
N THR A 180 6.03 10.91 12.40
CA THR A 180 6.89 9.71 12.37
C THR A 180 7.95 9.76 13.47
N GLU A 181 8.56 10.92 13.72
CA GLU A 181 9.52 11.12 14.78
C GLU A 181 8.91 10.86 16.15
N ASN A 182 7.74 11.43 16.47
CA ASN A 182 7.01 11.15 17.70
C ASN A 182 6.82 9.65 17.95
N VAL A 183 6.41 8.92 16.89
CA VAL A 183 6.21 7.46 17.00
C VAL A 183 7.53 6.75 17.29
N LEU A 184 8.64 7.15 16.66
CA LEU A 184 9.96 6.54 16.88
C LEU A 184 10.52 6.84 18.26
N GLU A 185 10.35 8.07 18.77
CA GLU A 185 10.74 8.43 20.14
C GLU A 185 10.01 7.55 21.15
N LEU A 186 8.69 7.37 20.98
CA LEU A 186 7.91 6.49 21.85
C LEU A 186 8.31 5.01 21.68
N CYS A 187 8.67 4.57 20.49
CA CYS A 187 9.22 3.24 20.30
C CYS A 187 10.51 3.02 21.12
N GLU A 188 11.42 4.00 21.16
CA GLU A 188 12.61 3.92 22.01
C GLU A 188 12.27 3.96 23.50
N GLU A 189 11.37 4.87 23.91
CA GLU A 189 10.98 5.08 25.29
C GLU A 189 10.31 3.84 25.90
N TYR A 190 9.42 3.20 25.15
CA TYR A 190 8.65 2.04 25.61
C TYR A 190 9.24 0.69 25.21
N GLY A 191 10.44 0.68 24.61
CA GLY A 191 11.19 -0.54 24.30
C GLY A 191 10.56 -1.42 23.22
N VAL A 192 10.02 -0.82 22.18
CA VAL A 192 9.48 -1.54 21.02
C VAL A 192 10.59 -2.30 20.29
N ASP A 193 10.37 -3.58 19.99
CA ASP A 193 11.35 -4.41 19.28
C ASP A 193 11.57 -3.96 17.82
N ARG A 194 10.47 -3.58 17.15
CA ARG A 194 10.48 -3.29 15.70
C ARG A 194 9.56 -2.13 15.32
N PHE A 195 10.12 -1.19 14.59
CA PHE A 195 9.39 -0.16 13.86
C PHE A 195 9.47 -0.43 12.36
N MET A 196 8.32 -0.45 11.69
CA MET A 196 8.19 -0.65 10.25
C MET A 196 7.47 0.54 9.63
N MET A 197 8.06 1.16 8.62
CA MET A 197 7.43 2.30 7.95
C MET A 197 6.99 1.95 6.52
N VAL A 198 5.74 2.23 6.21
CA VAL A 198 5.24 2.23 4.84
C VAL A 198 5.76 3.46 4.11
N SER A 199 6.54 3.27 3.03
CA SER A 199 7.09 4.32 2.19
C SER A 199 6.58 4.24 0.75
N THR A 200 7.17 4.99 -0.16
CA THR A 200 6.68 5.19 -1.53
C THR A 200 7.82 5.38 -2.52
N ASP A 201 7.58 5.04 -3.78
CA ASP A 201 8.42 5.38 -4.93
C ASP A 201 8.72 6.88 -5.05
N LYS A 202 7.84 7.74 -4.54
CA LYS A 202 7.99 9.20 -4.58
C LYS A 202 9.02 9.75 -3.60
N ALA A 203 9.52 8.93 -2.68
CA ALA A 203 10.66 9.24 -1.83
C ALA A 203 12.01 9.14 -2.59
N VAL A 204 12.02 8.51 -3.77
CA VAL A 204 13.19 8.42 -4.65
C VAL A 204 13.32 9.69 -5.47
N ASN A 205 14.46 10.37 -5.40
CA ASN A 205 14.72 11.66 -6.10
C ASN A 205 13.48 12.59 -6.02
N PRO A 206 13.03 12.98 -4.81
CA PRO A 206 11.75 13.65 -4.63
C PRO A 206 11.72 15.01 -5.33
N THR A 207 10.69 15.26 -6.12
CA THR A 207 10.44 16.53 -6.82
C THR A 207 9.21 17.25 -6.29
N ASN A 208 8.66 16.77 -5.19
CA ASN A 208 7.47 17.30 -4.55
C ASN A 208 7.55 17.17 -3.02
N VAL A 209 6.77 18.02 -2.33
CA VAL A 209 6.75 18.09 -0.86
C VAL A 209 6.42 16.75 -0.22
N MET A 210 5.40 16.06 -0.70
CA MET A 210 5.00 14.76 -0.15
C MET A 210 6.13 13.73 -0.24
N GLY A 211 6.76 13.61 -1.41
CA GLY A 211 7.92 12.73 -1.61
C GLY A 211 9.10 13.10 -0.72
N ALA A 212 9.42 14.39 -0.61
CA ALA A 212 10.48 14.90 0.26
C ALA A 212 10.20 14.57 1.74
N THR A 213 8.97 14.76 2.22
CA THR A 213 8.60 14.38 3.59
C THR A 213 8.74 12.88 3.85
N LYS A 214 8.38 12.03 2.87
CA LYS A 214 8.54 10.57 3.01
C LYS A 214 10.02 10.16 2.98
N ARG A 215 10.86 10.80 2.15
CA ARG A 215 12.31 10.56 2.18
C ARG A 215 12.89 10.96 3.53
N MET A 216 12.48 12.10 4.09
CA MET A 216 12.91 12.51 5.41
C MET A 216 12.50 11.51 6.50
N CYS A 217 11.29 10.96 6.43
CA CYS A 217 10.87 9.88 7.35
C CYS A 217 11.76 8.64 7.24
N GLU A 218 12.19 8.26 6.03
CA GLU A 218 13.15 7.15 5.83
C GLU A 218 14.48 7.45 6.51
N MET A 219 15.02 8.67 6.33
CA MET A 219 16.27 9.11 6.96
C MET A 219 16.16 9.08 8.48
N ILE A 220 15.06 9.59 9.05
CA ILE A 220 14.78 9.52 10.49
C ILE A 220 14.75 8.06 10.95
N ALA A 221 14.00 7.18 10.28
CA ALA A 221 13.93 5.77 10.68
C ALA A 221 15.30 5.08 10.61
N GLN A 222 16.13 5.38 9.62
CA GLN A 222 17.50 4.89 9.53
C GLN A 222 18.40 5.46 10.64
N SER A 223 18.23 6.74 11.00
CA SER A 223 19.00 7.36 12.09
C SER A 223 18.67 6.71 13.44
N TYR A 224 17.41 6.42 13.71
CA TYR A 224 17.01 5.66 14.91
C TYR A 224 17.55 4.23 14.91
N ALA A 225 17.63 3.60 13.75
CA ALA A 225 18.27 2.28 13.61
C ALA A 225 19.75 2.31 14.04
N THR A 226 20.50 3.40 13.74
CA THR A 226 21.90 3.53 14.17
C THR A 226 22.07 3.66 15.68
N ARG A 227 21.06 4.16 16.39
CA ARG A 227 21.05 4.23 17.86
C ARG A 227 20.90 2.85 18.52
N GLY A 228 20.41 1.87 17.77
CA GLY A 228 20.37 0.46 18.18
C GLY A 228 19.35 0.11 19.27
N LYS A 229 18.46 1.03 19.66
CA LYS A 229 17.43 0.76 20.67
C LYS A 229 16.17 0.14 20.07
N VAL A 230 15.82 0.54 18.84
CA VAL A 230 14.70 0.02 18.06
C VAL A 230 15.21 -0.45 16.72
N LYS A 231 14.78 -1.62 16.26
CA LYS A 231 15.08 -2.09 14.91
C LYS A 231 14.11 -1.44 13.93
N CYS A 232 14.61 -0.65 12.99
CA CYS A 232 13.81 0.08 12.05
C CYS A 232 13.91 -0.53 10.64
N SER A 233 12.84 -0.45 9.86
CA SER A 233 12.84 -0.74 8.43
C SER A 233 11.79 0.08 7.70
N CYS A 234 12.05 0.37 6.42
CA CYS A 234 11.11 1.07 5.54
C CYS A 234 10.81 0.19 4.33
N THR A 235 9.60 0.28 3.77
CA THR A 235 9.24 -0.46 2.57
C THR A 235 8.65 0.49 1.54
N ARG A 236 9.34 0.65 0.41
CA ARG A 236 8.92 1.45 -0.74
C ARG A 236 8.15 0.60 -1.74
N PHE A 237 7.04 1.14 -2.21
CA PHE A 237 6.30 0.61 -3.36
C PHE A 237 5.58 1.74 -4.10
N GLY A 238 5.16 1.46 -5.33
CA GLY A 238 4.46 2.40 -6.19
C GLY A 238 2.96 2.53 -5.87
N ASN A 239 2.14 2.71 -6.91
CA ASN A 239 0.71 2.88 -6.70
C ASN A 239 0.03 1.55 -6.36
N VAL A 240 -1.00 1.62 -5.53
CA VAL A 240 -1.87 0.47 -5.24
C VAL A 240 -3.25 0.67 -5.85
N LEU A 241 -3.75 -0.38 -6.52
CA LEU A 241 -5.04 -0.35 -7.21
C LEU A 241 -6.19 -0.15 -6.22
N GLY A 242 -7.13 0.70 -6.58
CA GLY A 242 -8.35 0.87 -5.81
C GLY A 242 -8.20 1.62 -4.48
N SER A 243 -7.00 2.12 -4.12
CA SER A 243 -6.82 2.88 -2.87
C SER A 243 -7.64 4.17 -2.87
N ALA A 244 -8.10 4.57 -1.68
CA ALA A 244 -8.90 5.78 -1.49
C ALA A 244 -8.21 7.01 -2.10
N GLY A 245 -8.96 7.81 -2.86
CA GLY A 245 -8.47 9.01 -3.54
C GLY A 245 -7.54 8.77 -4.72
N SER A 246 -7.31 7.53 -5.14
CA SER A 246 -6.47 7.21 -6.32
C SER A 246 -7.23 7.40 -7.64
N VAL A 247 -6.50 7.25 -8.75
CA VAL A 247 -7.00 7.45 -10.12
C VAL A 247 -8.17 6.52 -10.48
N ILE A 248 -8.17 5.28 -10.01
CA ILE A 248 -9.21 4.30 -10.34
C ILE A 248 -10.58 4.66 -9.76
N PRO A 249 -10.74 4.95 -8.45
CA PRO A 249 -11.99 5.47 -7.92
C PRO A 249 -12.45 6.77 -8.59
N LEU A 250 -11.52 7.65 -8.99
CA LEU A 250 -11.84 8.87 -9.74
C LEU A 250 -12.46 8.52 -11.09
N PHE A 251 -11.80 7.69 -11.89
CA PHE A 251 -12.28 7.27 -13.20
C PHE A 251 -13.64 6.54 -13.10
N LYS A 252 -13.82 5.65 -12.12
CA LYS A 252 -15.11 4.98 -11.89
C LYS A 252 -16.24 6.00 -11.68
N ARG A 253 -16.01 7.04 -10.85
CA ARG A 253 -17.01 8.09 -10.62
C ARG A 253 -17.29 8.92 -11.88
N GLN A 254 -16.24 9.29 -12.62
CA GLN A 254 -16.39 10.07 -13.86
C GLN A 254 -17.15 9.27 -14.94
N ILE A 255 -16.84 8.00 -15.10
CA ILE A 255 -17.54 7.10 -16.03
C ILE A 255 -19.01 6.95 -15.61
N ALA A 256 -19.29 6.73 -14.34
CA ALA A 256 -20.66 6.61 -13.82
C ALA A 256 -21.49 7.91 -14.00
N ALA A 257 -20.82 9.06 -14.00
CA ALA A 257 -21.45 10.37 -14.24
C ALA A 257 -21.63 10.69 -15.75
N GLY A 258 -21.23 9.79 -16.68
CA GLY A 258 -21.31 10.02 -18.11
C GLY A 258 -20.09 10.72 -18.72
N GLY A 259 -19.00 10.87 -17.98
CA GLY A 259 -17.76 11.49 -18.42
C GLY A 259 -17.73 13.02 -18.26
N PRO A 260 -16.69 13.67 -18.77
CA PRO A 260 -15.48 13.05 -19.35
C PRO A 260 -14.59 12.41 -18.30
N VAL A 261 -13.73 11.47 -18.72
CA VAL A 261 -12.61 10.99 -17.92
C VAL A 261 -11.44 11.95 -18.08
N THR A 262 -10.93 12.47 -16.96
CA THR A 262 -9.82 13.42 -16.97
C THR A 262 -8.52 12.76 -16.58
N LEU A 263 -7.46 12.98 -17.34
CA LEU A 263 -6.09 12.61 -17.00
C LEU A 263 -5.15 13.80 -17.20
N THR A 264 -4.06 13.80 -16.48
CA THR A 264 -3.16 14.95 -16.47
C THR A 264 -2.24 14.99 -17.70
N ASP A 265 -1.79 13.84 -18.19
CA ASP A 265 -1.03 13.72 -19.45
C ASP A 265 -1.11 12.27 -19.96
N LYS A 266 -1.27 12.07 -21.28
CA LYS A 266 -1.36 10.73 -21.92
C LYS A 266 -0.07 9.93 -21.83
N ARG A 267 1.06 10.57 -21.57
CA ARG A 267 2.37 9.93 -21.45
C ARG A 267 2.61 9.33 -20.07
N ILE A 268 1.81 9.67 -19.06
CA ILE A 268 2.02 9.21 -17.68
C ILE A 268 1.98 7.69 -17.60
N ILE A 269 3.03 7.17 -16.99
CA ILE A 269 3.19 5.74 -16.68
C ILE A 269 3.30 5.60 -15.16
N ARG A 270 2.65 4.56 -14.61
CA ARG A 270 2.71 4.21 -13.18
C ARG A 270 2.85 2.71 -13.01
N TYR A 271 3.55 2.33 -11.96
CA TYR A 271 3.58 0.96 -11.49
C TYR A 271 2.38 0.70 -10.58
N PHE A 272 1.81 -0.50 -10.69
CA PHE A 272 0.65 -0.87 -9.89
C PHE A 272 0.80 -2.24 -9.25
N MET A 273 0.29 -2.32 -8.02
CA MET A 273 0.16 -3.55 -7.26
C MET A 273 -1.23 -3.57 -6.61
N THR A 274 -1.76 -4.73 -6.27
CA THR A 274 -2.99 -4.78 -5.46
C THR A 274 -2.69 -4.40 -4.00
N ILE A 275 -3.69 -3.90 -3.29
CA ILE A 275 -3.54 -3.58 -1.85
C ILE A 275 -3.14 -4.82 -1.04
N PRO A 276 -3.77 -6.01 -1.25
CA PRO A 276 -3.35 -7.23 -0.56
C PRO A 276 -1.90 -7.63 -0.83
N GLU A 277 -1.43 -7.55 -2.10
CA GLU A 277 -0.04 -7.87 -2.44
C GLU A 277 0.94 -6.93 -1.73
N ALA A 278 0.73 -5.60 -1.83
CA ALA A 278 1.60 -4.62 -1.20
C ALA A 278 1.65 -4.83 0.32
N SER A 279 0.50 -5.01 0.97
CA SER A 279 0.43 -5.22 2.42
C SER A 279 1.13 -6.50 2.86
N GLN A 280 1.00 -7.55 2.07
CA GLN A 280 1.65 -8.83 2.30
C GLN A 280 3.18 -8.72 2.23
N LEU A 281 3.70 -8.06 1.18
CA LEU A 281 5.14 -7.86 1.01
C LEU A 281 5.71 -6.89 2.08
N VAL A 282 4.93 -5.91 2.56
CA VAL A 282 5.31 -5.08 3.70
C VAL A 282 5.47 -5.92 4.97
N LEU A 283 4.53 -6.81 5.28
CA LEU A 283 4.67 -7.70 6.44
C LEU A 283 5.87 -8.64 6.30
N GLN A 284 6.09 -9.17 5.11
CA GLN A 284 7.21 -10.07 4.85
C GLN A 284 8.56 -9.34 4.93
N SER A 285 8.67 -8.13 4.35
CA SER A 285 9.88 -7.31 4.48
C SER A 285 10.22 -7.00 5.95
N GLY A 286 9.20 -6.68 6.76
CA GLY A 286 9.39 -6.47 8.19
C GLY A 286 9.87 -7.70 8.95
N ALA A 287 9.39 -8.89 8.58
CA ALA A 287 9.80 -10.14 9.20
C ALA A 287 11.25 -10.54 8.87
N ILE A 288 11.72 -10.23 7.66
CA ILE A 288 13.10 -10.53 7.23
C ILE A 288 14.10 -9.41 7.55
N ALA A 289 13.62 -8.21 7.90
CA ALA A 289 14.45 -7.06 8.19
C ALA A 289 15.41 -7.32 9.35
N LYS A 290 16.64 -6.82 9.22
CA LYS A 290 17.65 -6.81 10.29
C LYS A 290 17.56 -5.51 11.07
N ASN A 291 18.06 -4.41 10.51
CA ASN A 291 17.95 -3.08 11.09
C ASN A 291 18.43 -1.99 10.10
N GLY A 292 17.60 -1.00 9.83
CA GLY A 292 17.94 0.17 9.00
C GLY A 292 17.74 -0.01 7.50
N GLU A 293 17.22 -1.17 7.05
CA GLU A 293 17.02 -1.43 5.64
C GLU A 293 15.85 -0.62 5.06
N ILE A 294 16.03 -0.19 3.82
CA ILE A 294 14.97 0.28 2.93
C ILE A 294 14.70 -0.82 1.91
N PHE A 295 13.55 -1.46 2.05
CA PHE A 295 13.08 -2.45 1.10
C PHE A 295 12.36 -1.78 -0.06
N VAL A 296 12.50 -2.38 -1.25
CA VAL A 296 11.83 -1.95 -2.47
C VAL A 296 11.10 -3.13 -3.07
N LEU A 297 9.80 -2.96 -3.31
CA LEU A 297 8.98 -4.04 -3.85
C LEU A 297 9.04 -4.05 -5.39
N ASP A 298 9.12 -5.26 -5.97
CA ASP A 298 8.95 -5.42 -7.40
C ASP A 298 7.49 -5.12 -7.79
N MET A 299 7.31 -4.07 -8.54
CA MET A 299 6.00 -3.61 -8.98
C MET A 299 5.56 -4.22 -10.33
N GLY A 300 6.42 -5.06 -10.94
CA GLY A 300 6.19 -5.63 -12.25
C GLY A 300 6.22 -4.57 -13.37
N GLN A 301 5.44 -4.77 -14.43
CA GLN A 301 5.45 -3.89 -15.60
C GLN A 301 4.67 -2.59 -15.37
N PRO A 302 5.18 -1.47 -15.88
CA PRO A 302 4.51 -0.17 -15.77
C PRO A 302 3.29 -0.09 -16.70
N ILE A 303 2.25 0.63 -16.27
CA ILE A 303 1.00 0.80 -16.99
C ILE A 303 0.81 2.26 -17.37
N LYS A 304 0.47 2.54 -18.63
CA LYS A 304 0.04 3.87 -19.09
C LYS A 304 -1.34 4.20 -18.52
N ILE A 305 -1.47 5.34 -17.85
CA ILE A 305 -2.75 5.78 -17.25
C ILE A 305 -3.83 5.98 -18.34
N TYR A 306 -3.42 6.42 -19.53
CA TYR A 306 -4.32 6.54 -20.67
C TYR A 306 -4.94 5.19 -21.11
N ASP A 307 -4.14 4.12 -21.15
CA ASP A 307 -4.62 2.79 -21.49
C ASP A 307 -5.51 2.22 -20.37
N LEU A 308 -5.17 2.50 -19.11
CA LEU A 308 -6.01 2.18 -17.96
C LEU A 308 -7.40 2.84 -18.11
N ALA A 309 -7.47 4.14 -18.41
CA ALA A 309 -8.71 4.87 -18.62
C ALA A 309 -9.56 4.25 -19.74
N LYS A 310 -8.94 3.95 -20.89
CA LYS A 310 -9.61 3.28 -22.01
C LYS A 310 -10.20 1.92 -21.62
N ASN A 311 -9.42 1.13 -20.90
CA ASN A 311 -9.85 -0.19 -20.46
C ASN A 311 -11.04 -0.07 -19.49
N MET A 312 -11.00 0.88 -18.55
CA MET A 312 -12.10 1.11 -17.62
C MET A 312 -13.39 1.57 -18.30
N ILE A 313 -13.30 2.51 -19.25
CA ILE A 313 -14.46 2.94 -20.05
C ILE A 313 -15.07 1.72 -20.78
N LYS A 314 -14.23 0.91 -21.39
CA LYS A 314 -14.67 -0.27 -22.13
C LYS A 314 -15.33 -1.32 -21.22
N LEU A 315 -14.73 -1.58 -20.05
CA LEU A 315 -15.28 -2.53 -19.06
C LEU A 315 -16.63 -2.09 -18.50
N SER A 316 -16.84 -0.77 -18.35
CA SER A 316 -18.11 -0.21 -17.88
C SER A 316 -19.25 -0.32 -18.91
N ALA A 317 -18.96 -0.71 -20.16
CA ALA A 317 -19.88 -0.67 -21.29
C ALA A 317 -20.50 0.72 -21.55
N ALA A 318 -19.94 1.78 -20.98
CA ALA A 318 -20.34 3.15 -21.23
C ALA A 318 -19.98 3.57 -22.66
N GLN A 319 -20.88 4.32 -23.30
CA GLN A 319 -20.68 4.82 -24.65
C GLN A 319 -20.41 6.32 -24.65
N ASN A 320 -19.62 6.78 -25.61
CA ASN A 320 -19.35 8.20 -25.85
C ASN A 320 -18.66 8.92 -24.67
N ILE A 321 -17.81 8.22 -23.90
CA ILE A 321 -17.01 8.84 -22.86
C ILE A 321 -15.70 9.37 -23.46
N GLU A 322 -15.51 10.67 -23.41
CA GLU A 322 -14.26 11.31 -23.83
C GLU A 322 -13.19 11.23 -22.74
N ILE A 323 -11.92 11.21 -23.18
CA ILE A 323 -10.76 11.33 -22.30
C ILE A 323 -10.11 12.69 -22.58
N ILE A 324 -10.09 13.56 -21.55
CA ILE A 324 -9.59 14.93 -21.65
C ILE A 324 -8.26 15.04 -20.87
N GLU A 325 -7.26 15.69 -21.48
CA GLU A 325 -6.02 16.06 -20.81
C GLU A 325 -6.19 17.40 -20.09
N THR A 326 -5.80 17.43 -18.80
CA THR A 326 -5.94 18.63 -17.94
C THR A 326 -4.59 19.34 -17.68
N GLY A 327 -3.49 18.77 -18.12
CA GLY A 327 -2.13 19.23 -17.80
C GLY A 327 -1.61 18.65 -16.49
N LEU A 328 -0.28 18.60 -16.36
CA LEU A 328 0.40 18.13 -15.16
C LEU A 328 0.08 19.04 -13.97
N ARG A 329 -0.14 18.43 -12.82
CA ARG A 329 -0.36 19.14 -11.55
C ARG A 329 0.99 19.49 -10.90
N PRO A 330 1.04 20.49 -10.01
CA PRO A 330 2.26 20.79 -9.26
C PRO A 330 2.83 19.55 -8.57
N GLY A 331 4.13 19.33 -8.70
CA GLY A 331 4.85 18.20 -8.11
C GLY A 331 4.64 16.83 -8.80
N GLU A 332 3.82 16.75 -9.86
CA GLU A 332 3.55 15.48 -10.55
C GLU A 332 4.65 15.14 -11.57
N LYS A 333 5.21 13.93 -11.47
CA LYS A 333 6.18 13.37 -12.44
C LYS A 333 5.46 12.68 -13.60
N LEU A 334 6.03 12.75 -14.81
CA LEU A 334 5.59 11.90 -15.94
C LEU A 334 5.85 10.41 -15.67
N TYR A 335 7.02 10.12 -15.11
CA TYR A 335 7.50 8.79 -14.78
C TYR A 335 7.93 8.75 -13.32
N GLU A 336 7.49 7.75 -12.57
CA GLU A 336 7.97 7.50 -11.21
C GLU A 336 9.14 6.52 -11.24
N GLU A 337 10.10 6.75 -10.36
CA GLU A 337 11.28 5.92 -10.20
C GLU A 337 11.10 5.03 -8.95
N LEU A 338 11.25 3.72 -9.11
CA LEU A 338 11.24 2.81 -7.94
C LEU A 338 12.58 2.85 -7.22
N LEU A 339 13.65 3.20 -7.94
CA LEU A 339 15.04 3.10 -7.52
C LEU A 339 15.86 4.26 -8.05
N VAL A 340 16.93 4.60 -7.32
CA VAL A 340 17.97 5.52 -7.84
C VAL A 340 18.78 4.83 -8.92
N ARG A 341 19.20 3.57 -8.71
CA ARG A 341 19.95 2.73 -9.66
C ARG A 341 19.67 1.26 -9.43
N THR A 342 19.56 0.48 -10.51
CA THR A 342 19.30 -0.98 -10.45
C THR A 342 20.50 -1.79 -9.93
N ASP A 343 21.72 -1.27 -10.02
CA ASP A 343 22.96 -1.87 -9.52
C ASP A 343 23.19 -1.63 -8.01
N GLU A 344 22.36 -0.80 -7.39
CA GLU A 344 22.38 -0.50 -5.94
C GLU A 344 21.40 -1.34 -5.12
N LEU A 345 20.89 -2.45 -5.66
CA LEU A 345 20.01 -3.37 -4.96
C LEU A 345 20.69 -4.68 -4.61
N ASP A 346 20.35 -5.17 -3.42
CA ASP A 346 20.58 -6.56 -3.05
C ASP A 346 19.26 -7.35 -3.11
N THR A 347 19.36 -8.61 -3.49
CA THR A 347 18.24 -9.55 -3.47
C THR A 347 17.98 -10.04 -2.04
N THR A 348 16.74 -10.40 -1.75
CA THR A 348 16.37 -11.07 -0.49
C THR A 348 16.01 -12.54 -0.74
N GLU A 349 15.54 -13.23 0.28
CA GLU A 349 14.97 -14.58 0.17
C GLU A 349 13.68 -14.61 -0.69
N ASN A 350 13.08 -13.44 -0.94
CA ASN A 350 11.90 -13.28 -1.78
C ASN A 350 12.25 -12.45 -3.02
N ASP A 351 12.08 -13.03 -4.21
CA ASP A 351 12.37 -12.40 -5.50
C ASP A 351 11.58 -11.10 -5.77
N LEU A 352 10.54 -10.82 -4.99
CA LEU A 352 9.72 -9.60 -5.09
C LEU A 352 10.11 -8.51 -4.09
N ILE A 353 11.12 -8.76 -3.25
CA ILE A 353 11.59 -7.82 -2.23
C ILE A 353 13.09 -7.60 -2.40
N PHE A 354 13.47 -6.38 -2.70
CA PHE A 354 14.86 -5.95 -2.81
C PHE A 354 15.24 -5.06 -1.63
N VAL A 355 16.52 -4.92 -1.36
CA VAL A 355 17.08 -4.02 -0.32
C VAL A 355 17.97 -2.98 -1.01
N GLU A 356 17.77 -1.70 -0.69
CA GLU A 356 18.64 -0.61 -1.13
C GLU A 356 19.97 -0.61 -0.37
N LYS A 357 21.09 -0.44 -1.10
CA LYS A 357 22.46 -0.47 -0.54
C LYS A 357 22.90 0.84 0.11
N GLU A 358 22.01 1.79 0.28
CA GLU A 358 22.36 3.05 0.94
C GLU A 358 22.86 2.81 2.37
N LYS A 359 23.92 3.54 2.74
CA LYS A 359 24.38 3.53 4.13
C LYS A 359 23.38 4.30 4.98
N PRO A 360 23.01 3.77 6.17
CA PRO A 360 22.18 4.51 7.10
C PRO A 360 22.82 5.86 7.45
N ILE A 361 21.99 6.89 7.48
CA ILE A 361 22.41 8.23 7.91
C ILE A 361 22.43 8.25 9.44
N SER A 362 23.45 8.90 10.03
CA SER A 362 23.53 9.01 11.46
C SER A 362 22.48 9.99 12.02
N TYR A 363 22.16 9.85 13.30
CA TYR A 363 21.21 10.76 13.97
C TYR A 363 21.66 12.21 13.91
N ASP A 364 22.96 12.47 14.16
CA ASP A 364 23.57 13.82 14.16
C ASP A 364 23.55 14.49 12.76
N GLU A 365 23.40 13.71 11.69
CA GLU A 365 23.29 14.23 10.31
C GLU A 365 21.83 14.58 9.93
N VAL A 366 20.85 14.11 10.69
CA VAL A 366 19.42 14.35 10.43
C VAL A 366 18.89 15.52 11.24
N GLU A 367 19.39 15.77 12.49
CA GLU A 367 19.11 16.98 13.27
C GLU A 367 19.71 18.24 12.63
#